data_376935e78c60c86731aa69a375148bdd
#
_entry.id   376935e78c60c86731aa69a375148bdd
#
_cell.length_a   1.000
_cell.length_b   1.000
_cell.length_c   1.000
_cell.angle_alpha   90.00
_cell.angle_beta   90.00
_cell.angle_gamma   90.00
#
_symmetry.space_group_name_H-M   'P 1'
#
loop_
_entity.id
_entity.type
_entity.pdbx_description
1 polymer ?
#
loop_
_entity_poly.entity_id
_entity_poly.type
_entity_poly.pdbx_seq_one_letter_code
_entity_poly.pdbx_strand_id
1 'polypeptide(L)'
;CLVGSEMCIRDRHSGLGNYREIDVEDLTKHRMDSEDMEASEKLVDTVNSAKDAGHKICAVGTSVLRGIESAVSMGGHMKTFSGWTNKFIFPPYDFTVANSIVTGFHLPYSTMLMMECAFGGYENVMHAYEVAVKEKYRFGAYGDAMLII
;
A
#
# COMPACT_ATOMS: atom_id res chain seq x y z
N CYS A 1 10.50 -0.92 1.02
CA CYS A 1 10.31 0.45 1.48
C CYS A 1 11.58 1.26 1.21
N LEU A 2 11.44 2.39 0.53
CA LEU A 2 12.54 3.34 0.29
C LEU A 2 12.35 4.53 1.20
N VAL A 3 13.38 4.84 2.00
CA VAL A 3 13.42 6.01 2.88
C VAL A 3 14.70 6.78 2.57
N GLY A 4 14.58 7.93 1.90
CA GLY A 4 15.76 8.65 1.40
C GLY A 4 16.60 7.78 0.48
N SER A 5 17.88 7.61 0.81
CA SER A 5 18.80 6.69 0.13
C SER A 5 18.84 5.28 0.75
N GLU A 6 18.08 5.02 1.78
CA GLU A 6 18.02 3.72 2.46
C GLU A 6 16.84 2.89 2.01
N MET A 7 17.07 1.59 1.85
CA MET A 7 16.03 0.61 1.58
C MET A 7 15.85 -0.28 2.80
N CYS A 8 14.67 -0.23 3.39
CA CYS A 8 14.30 -1.07 4.52
C CYS A 8 13.54 -2.30 4.03
N ILE A 9 13.99 -3.48 4.43
CA ILE A 9 13.32 -4.75 4.16
C ILE A 9 12.35 -5.02 5.31
N ARG A 10 11.17 -5.47 4.96
CA ARG A 10 10.13 -5.83 5.90
C ARG A 10 9.61 -7.22 5.57
N ASP A 11 9.50 -8.05 6.60
CA ASP A 11 8.95 -9.38 6.45
C ASP A 11 7.41 -9.31 6.46
N ARG A 12 6.82 -9.94 5.46
CA ARG A 12 5.39 -10.08 5.33
C ARG A 12 5.04 -11.34 4.57
N HIS A 13 4.09 -12.07 5.10
CA HIS A 13 3.53 -13.24 4.45
C HIS A 13 2.22 -12.83 3.74
N SER A 14 2.32 -12.51 2.44
CA SER A 14 1.15 -12.21 1.60
C SER A 14 0.30 -13.46 1.42
N GLY A 15 -0.94 -13.41 1.87
CA GLY A 15 -1.92 -14.47 1.66
C GLY A 15 -2.69 -14.33 0.34
N LEU A 16 -3.51 -15.33 0.04
CA LEU A 16 -4.41 -15.34 -1.12
C LEU A 16 -5.51 -14.27 -1.05
N GLY A 17 -5.77 -13.70 0.13
CA GLY A 17 -6.79 -12.69 0.34
C GLY A 17 -6.63 -11.42 -0.49
N ASN A 18 -5.40 -11.09 -0.92
CA ASN A 18 -5.15 -9.96 -1.82
C ASN A 18 -5.72 -10.19 -3.23
N TYR A 19 -5.95 -11.45 -3.62
CA TYR A 19 -6.47 -11.84 -4.94
C TYR A 19 -7.96 -12.18 -4.90
N ARG A 20 -8.59 -12.12 -3.72
CA ARG A 20 -10.03 -12.31 -3.59
C ARG A 20 -10.74 -11.07 -4.11
N GLU A 21 -11.72 -11.27 -4.98
CA GLU A 21 -12.57 -10.19 -5.47
C GLU A 21 -13.47 -9.63 -4.37
N ILE A 22 -13.71 -8.33 -4.46
CA ILE A 22 -14.67 -7.64 -3.61
C ILE A 22 -16.05 -7.89 -4.22
N ASP A 23 -16.89 -8.65 -3.53
CA ASP A 23 -18.22 -9.09 -3.96
C ASP A 23 -19.37 -8.37 -3.21
N VAL A 24 -19.06 -7.23 -2.58
CA VAL A 24 -20.01 -6.42 -1.81
C VAL A 24 -20.19 -5.04 -2.44
N GLU A 25 -21.43 -4.54 -2.47
CA GLU A 25 -21.73 -3.17 -2.93
C GLU A 25 -21.23 -2.11 -1.93
N ASP A 26 -21.30 -2.42 -0.64
CA ASP A 26 -20.85 -1.55 0.44
C ASP A 26 -19.47 -2.03 0.92
N LEU A 27 -18.42 -1.28 0.54
CA LEU A 27 -17.02 -1.63 0.86
C LEU A 27 -16.77 -1.78 2.37
N THR A 28 -17.56 -1.13 3.23
CA THR A 28 -17.43 -1.26 4.68
C THR A 28 -17.78 -2.66 5.20
N LYS A 29 -18.48 -3.45 4.39
CA LYS A 29 -18.88 -4.84 4.71
C LYS A 29 -17.87 -5.87 4.22
N HIS A 30 -16.91 -5.46 3.38
CA HIS A 30 -15.86 -6.36 2.94
C HIS A 30 -14.96 -6.76 4.10
N ARG A 31 -14.74 -8.07 4.24
CA ARG A 31 -13.83 -8.62 5.24
C ARG A 31 -12.52 -9.02 4.58
N MET A 32 -11.49 -8.23 4.85
CA MET A 32 -10.13 -8.54 4.41
C MET A 32 -9.59 -9.74 5.19
N ASP A 33 -8.97 -10.69 4.48
CA ASP A 33 -8.27 -11.78 5.13
C ASP A 33 -7.09 -11.24 5.97
N SER A 34 -6.89 -11.86 7.13
CA SER A 34 -5.78 -11.50 7.99
C SER A 34 -4.45 -11.98 7.41
N GLU A 35 -3.45 -11.15 7.51
CA GLU A 35 -2.07 -11.46 7.09
C GLU A 35 -1.10 -11.13 8.22
N ASP A 36 -0.14 -12.02 8.40
CA ASP A 36 0.92 -11.81 9.38
C ASP A 36 1.90 -10.75 8.88
N MET A 37 2.30 -9.84 9.76
CA MET A 37 3.25 -8.78 9.45
C MET A 37 4.14 -8.43 10.63
N GLU A 38 5.35 -8.02 10.31
CA GLU A 38 6.29 -7.50 11.28
C GLU A 38 6.80 -6.11 10.84
N ALA A 39 6.79 -5.16 11.75
CA ALA A 39 7.47 -3.88 11.63
C ALA A 39 8.55 -3.81 12.72
N SER A 40 9.79 -4.08 12.33
CA SER A 40 10.93 -4.09 13.26
C SER A 40 11.24 -2.69 13.78
N GLU A 41 11.91 -2.62 14.93
CA GLU A 41 12.35 -1.36 15.54
C GLU A 41 13.21 -0.53 14.57
N LYS A 42 14.15 -1.17 13.87
CA LYS A 42 14.99 -0.49 12.87
C LYS A 42 14.18 0.16 11.75
N LEU A 43 13.15 -0.52 11.23
CA LEU A 43 12.25 0.04 10.23
C LEU A 43 11.50 1.25 10.79
N VAL A 44 10.95 1.12 11.98
CA VAL A 44 10.18 2.17 12.66
C VAL A 44 11.02 3.41 12.89
N ASP A 45 12.22 3.25 13.44
CA ASP A 45 13.14 4.36 13.70
C ASP A 45 13.56 5.07 12.42
N THR A 46 13.88 4.31 11.37
CA THR A 46 14.28 4.87 10.08
C THR A 46 13.13 5.67 9.45
N VAL A 47 11.92 5.13 9.44
CA VAL A 47 10.74 5.79 8.85
C VAL A 47 10.35 7.04 9.64
N ASN A 48 10.31 6.93 10.97
CA ASN A 48 9.95 8.07 11.82
C ASN A 48 10.99 9.20 11.73
N SER A 49 12.28 8.87 11.77
CA SER A 49 13.36 9.85 11.61
C SER A 49 13.29 10.57 10.26
N ALA A 50 13.01 9.83 9.17
CA ALA A 50 12.85 10.41 7.85
C ALA A 50 11.62 11.34 7.79
N LYS A 51 10.51 10.93 8.40
CA LYS A 51 9.30 11.75 8.49
C LYS A 51 9.55 13.05 9.26
N ASP A 52 10.20 12.96 10.42
CA ASP A 52 10.52 14.13 11.27
C ASP A 52 11.51 15.09 10.59
N ALA A 53 12.40 14.55 9.75
CA ALA A 53 13.31 15.35 8.91
C ALA A 53 12.63 15.92 7.64
N GLY A 54 11.34 15.67 7.42
CA GLY A 54 10.60 16.13 6.25
C GLY A 54 10.96 15.44 4.94
N HIS A 55 11.60 14.26 5.01
CA HIS A 55 11.92 13.48 3.82
C HIS A 55 10.70 12.75 3.26
N LYS A 56 10.73 12.49 1.96
CA LYS A 56 9.70 11.71 1.29
C LYS A 56 9.87 10.23 1.56
N ILE A 57 8.75 9.56 1.84
CA ILE A 57 8.68 8.12 2.09
C ILE A 57 7.94 7.46 0.94
N CYS A 58 8.63 6.58 0.23
CA CYS A 58 8.06 5.82 -0.88
C CYS A 58 7.82 4.37 -0.47
N ALA A 59 6.57 3.94 -0.53
CA ALA A 59 6.23 2.53 -0.38
C ALA A 59 6.41 1.79 -1.71
N VAL A 60 7.15 0.69 -1.72
CA VAL A 60 7.26 -0.17 -2.90
C VAL A 60 6.39 -1.41 -2.70
N GLY A 61 5.25 -1.41 -3.37
CA GLY A 61 4.20 -2.42 -3.28
C GLY A 61 3.06 -2.05 -2.35
N THR A 62 1.83 -2.40 -2.76
CA THR A 62 0.59 -2.20 -2.00
C THR A 62 0.63 -2.89 -0.64
N SER A 63 1.28 -4.05 -0.58
CA SER A 63 1.49 -4.80 0.65
C SER A 63 2.32 -4.04 1.67
N VAL A 64 3.38 -3.36 1.22
CA VAL A 64 4.22 -2.51 2.08
C VAL A 64 3.42 -1.33 2.58
N LEU A 65 2.68 -0.65 1.70
CA LEU A 65 1.83 0.49 2.07
C LEU A 65 0.82 0.10 3.16
N ARG A 66 0.09 -1.02 2.96
CA ARG A 66 -0.87 -1.52 3.94
C ARG A 66 -0.21 -1.82 5.30
N GLY A 67 0.96 -2.40 5.25
CA GLY A 67 1.68 -2.71 6.47
C GLY A 67 2.18 -1.48 7.22
N ILE A 68 2.71 -0.48 6.51
CA ILE A 68 3.09 0.80 7.11
C ILE A 68 1.88 1.40 7.82
N GLU A 69 0.75 1.52 7.12
CA GLU A 69 -0.47 2.10 7.67
C GLU A 69 -1.12 1.24 8.79
N SER A 70 -0.83 -0.06 8.85
CA SER A 70 -1.27 -0.92 9.97
C SER A 70 -0.44 -0.69 11.23
N ALA A 71 0.80 -0.23 11.11
CA ALA A 71 1.71 0.04 12.22
C ALA A 71 1.66 1.50 12.72
N VAL A 72 0.78 2.35 12.16
CA VAL A 72 0.66 3.76 12.58
C VAL A 72 -0.02 3.86 13.95
N SER A 73 0.56 4.68 14.82
CA SER A 73 0.00 5.07 16.11
C SER A 73 -0.91 6.31 15.98
N MET A 74 -1.70 6.60 17.01
CA MET A 74 -2.55 7.81 17.06
C MET A 74 -1.78 9.13 16.90
N GLY A 75 -0.47 9.13 17.19
CA GLY A 75 0.41 10.29 16.98
C GLY A 75 0.95 10.46 15.56
N GLY A 76 0.52 9.62 14.63
CA GLY A 76 0.94 9.71 13.22
C GLY A 76 2.34 9.16 12.92
N HIS A 77 3.00 8.55 13.89
CA HIS A 77 4.27 7.84 13.74
C HIS A 77 4.05 6.33 13.73
N MET A 78 4.95 5.62 13.09
CA MET A 78 4.97 4.16 13.18
C MET A 78 5.37 3.70 14.58
N LYS A 79 4.87 2.55 14.96
CA LYS A 79 5.31 1.78 16.14
C LYS A 79 5.72 0.37 15.71
N THR A 80 6.55 -0.26 16.52
CA THR A 80 6.85 -1.68 16.33
C THR A 80 5.56 -2.49 16.36
N PHE A 81 5.45 -3.43 15.46
CA PHE A 81 4.29 -4.28 15.34
C PHE A 81 4.73 -5.68 14.93
N SER A 82 4.19 -6.69 15.59
CA SER A 82 4.32 -8.09 15.18
C SER A 82 2.97 -8.76 15.42
N GLY A 83 2.37 -9.29 14.38
CA GLY A 83 1.06 -9.95 14.46
C GLY A 83 0.23 -9.82 13.19
N TRP A 84 -1.04 -10.15 13.33
CA TRP A 84 -1.99 -10.22 12.23
C TRP A 84 -2.69 -8.89 11.98
N THR A 85 -2.82 -8.50 10.69
CA THR A 85 -3.60 -7.35 10.26
C THR A 85 -4.63 -7.77 9.21
N ASN A 86 -5.85 -7.28 9.36
CA ASN A 86 -6.93 -7.39 8.37
C ASN A 86 -7.35 -6.01 7.86
N LYS A 87 -6.46 -5.03 7.96
CA LYS A 87 -6.76 -3.66 7.55
C LYS A 87 -7.11 -3.62 6.06
N PHE A 88 -8.32 -3.17 5.76
CA PHE A 88 -8.79 -2.88 4.42
C PHE A 88 -8.74 -1.38 4.19
N ILE A 89 -8.03 -0.95 3.16
CA ILE A 89 -7.87 0.46 2.78
C ILE A 89 -8.62 0.70 1.47
N PHE A 90 -9.56 1.62 1.50
CA PHE A 90 -10.38 2.04 0.36
C PHE A 90 -10.74 3.52 0.51
N PRO A 91 -11.15 4.23 -0.58
CA PRO A 91 -11.51 5.64 -0.50
C PRO A 91 -12.78 5.90 0.34
N PRO A 92 -12.83 7.01 1.12
CA PRO A 92 -11.74 7.93 1.40
C PRO A 92 -10.80 7.40 2.49
N TYR A 93 -9.49 7.58 2.34
CA TYR A 93 -8.49 7.21 3.33
C TYR A 93 -7.35 8.22 3.36
N ASP A 94 -6.99 8.69 4.55
CA ASP A 94 -5.88 9.63 4.76
C ASP A 94 -4.60 8.86 5.12
N PHE A 95 -3.66 8.80 4.20
CA PHE A 95 -2.38 8.16 4.43
C PHE A 95 -1.49 9.01 5.33
N THR A 96 -0.92 8.37 6.34
CA THR A 96 -0.22 9.07 7.42
C THR A 96 1.29 9.15 7.19
N VAL A 97 1.89 8.13 6.56
CA VAL A 97 3.34 7.96 6.52
C VAL A 97 3.87 8.05 5.08
N ALA A 98 3.33 7.25 4.16
CA ALA A 98 3.84 7.23 2.79
C ALA A 98 3.36 8.44 2.00
N ASN A 99 4.28 9.04 1.22
CA ASN A 99 4.02 10.18 0.33
C ASN A 99 3.96 9.76 -1.15
N SER A 100 4.40 8.56 -1.45
CA SER A 100 4.38 7.97 -2.79
C SER A 100 4.35 6.46 -2.71
N ILE A 101 3.87 5.83 -3.77
CA ILE A 101 3.85 4.38 -3.91
C ILE A 101 4.32 3.97 -5.30
N VAL A 102 5.19 2.95 -5.36
CA VAL A 102 5.47 2.20 -6.58
C VAL A 102 4.69 0.89 -6.52
N THR A 103 3.86 0.63 -7.52
CA THR A 103 2.97 -0.53 -7.55
C THR A 103 2.85 -1.08 -8.97
N GLY A 104 2.54 -2.37 -9.11
CA GLY A 104 2.16 -2.96 -10.39
C GLY A 104 0.70 -2.66 -10.73
N PHE A 105 0.22 -3.19 -11.85
CA PHE A 105 -1.20 -3.10 -12.22
C PHE A 105 -1.98 -4.29 -11.64
N HIS A 106 -3.15 -4.01 -11.07
CA HIS A 106 -3.97 -4.97 -10.34
C HIS A 106 -5.29 -5.26 -11.04
N LEU A 107 -5.88 -6.42 -10.70
CA LEU A 107 -7.15 -6.86 -11.26
C LEU A 107 -8.31 -5.93 -10.84
N PRO A 108 -9.33 -5.78 -11.68
CA PRO A 108 -10.59 -5.17 -11.28
C PRO A 108 -11.15 -5.83 -10.02
N TYR A 109 -11.89 -5.06 -9.22
CA TYR A 109 -12.49 -5.51 -7.95
C TYR A 109 -11.50 -6.07 -6.91
N SER A 110 -10.19 -5.85 -7.08
CA SER A 110 -9.20 -6.25 -6.08
C SER A 110 -9.05 -5.21 -4.96
N THR A 111 -8.73 -5.69 -3.78
CA THR A 111 -8.41 -4.83 -2.62
C THR A 111 -7.18 -3.96 -2.88
N MET A 112 -6.29 -4.39 -3.76
CA MET A 112 -5.09 -3.66 -4.16
C MET A 112 -5.42 -2.45 -5.04
N LEU A 113 -6.32 -2.61 -6.02
CA LEU A 113 -6.80 -1.49 -6.84
C LEU A 113 -7.56 -0.46 -5.98
N MET A 114 -8.36 -0.92 -5.01
CA MET A 114 -9.03 -0.01 -4.07
C MET A 114 -8.05 0.85 -3.28
N MET A 115 -6.94 0.25 -2.84
CA MET A 115 -5.88 0.99 -2.12
C MET A 115 -5.18 2.01 -3.03
N GLU A 116 -4.91 1.68 -4.29
CA GLU A 116 -4.36 2.63 -5.26
C GLU A 116 -5.31 3.80 -5.50
N CYS A 117 -6.60 3.51 -5.66
CA CYS A 117 -7.62 4.56 -5.79
C CYS A 117 -7.73 5.43 -4.53
N ALA A 118 -7.52 4.85 -3.35
CA ALA A 118 -7.47 5.61 -2.10
C ALA A 118 -6.24 6.53 -2.05
N PHE A 119 -5.11 6.11 -2.64
CA PHE A 119 -3.86 6.87 -2.62
C PHE A 119 -3.81 7.96 -3.69
N GLY A 120 -4.10 7.61 -4.94
CA GLY A 120 -3.96 8.50 -6.11
C GLY A 120 -5.24 9.23 -6.53
N GLY A 121 -6.38 8.90 -5.89
CA GLY A 121 -7.70 9.32 -6.33
C GLY A 121 -8.23 8.44 -7.46
N TYR A 122 -9.52 8.13 -7.39
CA TYR A 122 -10.17 7.21 -8.34
C TYR A 122 -9.99 7.61 -9.81
N GLU A 123 -10.29 8.86 -10.14
CA GLU A 123 -10.24 9.36 -11.52
C GLU A 123 -8.82 9.29 -12.11
N ASN A 124 -7.81 9.67 -11.32
CA ASN A 124 -6.41 9.67 -11.76
C ASN A 124 -5.91 8.24 -11.98
N VAL A 125 -6.21 7.34 -11.06
CA VAL A 125 -5.79 5.95 -11.16
C VAL A 125 -6.46 5.27 -12.34
N MET A 126 -7.78 5.43 -12.51
CA MET A 126 -8.50 4.83 -13.63
C MET A 126 -8.02 5.37 -14.98
N HIS A 127 -7.73 6.67 -15.08
CA HIS A 127 -7.15 7.24 -16.29
C HIS A 127 -5.76 6.65 -16.59
N ALA A 128 -4.91 6.46 -15.56
CA ALA A 128 -3.61 5.81 -15.73
C ALA A 128 -3.75 4.36 -16.24
N TYR A 129 -4.74 3.63 -15.75
CA TYR A 129 -5.06 2.27 -16.24
C TYR A 129 -5.53 2.27 -17.70
N GLU A 130 -6.38 3.22 -18.11
CA GLU A 130 -6.78 3.37 -19.51
C GLU A 130 -5.60 3.63 -20.43
N VAL A 131 -4.68 4.52 -20.03
CA VAL A 131 -3.44 4.80 -20.75
C VAL A 131 -2.55 3.55 -20.80
N ALA A 132 -2.39 2.84 -19.69
CA ALA A 132 -1.58 1.64 -19.63
C ALA A 132 -2.10 0.53 -20.57
N VAL A 133 -3.41 0.34 -20.65
CA VAL A 133 -4.03 -0.60 -21.60
C VAL A 133 -3.78 -0.16 -23.04
N LYS A 134 -3.99 1.11 -23.36
CA LYS A 134 -3.78 1.67 -24.70
C LYS A 134 -2.33 1.54 -25.16
N GLU A 135 -1.38 1.82 -24.27
CA GLU A 135 0.07 1.76 -24.54
C GLU A 135 0.65 0.34 -24.34
N LYS A 136 -0.21 -0.65 -24.04
CA LYS A 136 0.14 -2.07 -23.91
C LYS A 136 1.19 -2.35 -22.83
N TYR A 137 1.08 -1.67 -21.69
CA TYR A 137 1.86 -1.99 -20.50
C TYR A 137 1.57 -3.43 -20.05
N ARG A 138 2.62 -4.09 -19.56
CA ARG A 138 2.52 -5.48 -19.11
C ARG A 138 1.87 -5.55 -17.74
N PHE A 139 1.00 -6.51 -17.59
CA PHE A 139 0.21 -6.76 -16.39
C PHE A 139 0.78 -7.92 -15.57
N GLY A 140 0.49 -7.92 -14.26
CA GLY A 140 0.80 -9.03 -13.37
C GLY A 140 2.18 -8.95 -12.71
N ALA A 141 2.62 -10.04 -12.10
CA ALA A 141 3.78 -10.08 -11.21
C ALA A 141 5.12 -9.68 -11.85
N TYR A 142 5.28 -9.92 -13.14
CA TYR A 142 6.44 -9.51 -13.94
C TYR A 142 6.12 -8.40 -14.93
N GLY A 143 5.06 -7.66 -14.65
CA GLY A 143 4.60 -6.55 -15.45
C GLY A 143 5.35 -5.25 -15.20
N ASP A 144 4.83 -4.20 -15.80
CA ASP A 144 5.32 -2.84 -15.61
C ASP A 144 4.77 -2.27 -14.29
N ALA A 145 5.33 -1.15 -13.85
CA ALA A 145 4.97 -0.52 -12.58
C ALA A 145 4.53 0.93 -12.79
N MET A 146 3.69 1.40 -11.89
CA MET A 146 3.20 2.77 -11.79
C MET A 146 3.75 3.43 -10.54
N LEU A 147 4.16 4.69 -10.64
CA LEU A 147 4.48 5.55 -9.50
C LEU A 147 3.32 6.53 -9.28
N ILE A 148 2.79 6.54 -8.08
CA ILE A 148 1.77 7.51 -7.63
C ILE A 148 2.40 8.42 -6.57
N ILE A 149 2.28 9.74 -6.75
CA ILE A 149 2.87 10.81 -5.90
C ILE A 149 1.82 11.86 -5.53
#